data_e3b4e037958f709dfa0fd437e48ccdbc
#
_entry.id   e3b4e037958f709dfa0fd437e48ccdbc
#
_cell.length_a   1.000
_cell.length_b   1.000
_cell.length_c   1.000
_cell.angle_alpha   90.00
_cell.angle_beta   90.00
_cell.angle_gamma   90.00
#
_symmetry.space_group_name_H-M   'P 1'
#
loop_
_entity.id
_entity.type
_entity.pdbx_description
1 polymer ?
#
loop_
_entity_poly.entity_id
_entity_poly.type
_entity_poly.pdbx_seq_one_letter_code
_entity_poly.pdbx_strand_id
1 'polypeptide(L)'
;RQVYMDSVTKVYNRRYYEEVVRNNLGPAGIALMDIDDFKICNDTYGHHAGDLALETVAKAIRSCIRETDLLIRYGGDEFLLVLSGIPADYFKVKLEQIRTAVQQTVVPGYPHFRLSLSIGGAMQTLADPMENVVRRADLLMYQAKNHKDAVAVDTQDSRLAAQEQVLEEKPVILLVDDAMMNRMMLTGILGEDYRILEAGNGKQ
;
A
#
# COMPACT_ATOMS: atom_id res chain seq x y z
N ARG A 1 -5.25 -12.63 -22.24
CA ARG A 1 -5.69 -11.32 -21.69
C ARG A 1 -6.70 -11.44 -20.54
N GLN A 2 -7.68 -12.37 -20.61
CA GLN A 2 -8.70 -12.55 -19.54
C GLN A 2 -8.14 -13.03 -18.19
N VAL A 3 -7.01 -13.75 -18.17
CA VAL A 3 -6.39 -14.31 -16.95
C VAL A 3 -5.94 -13.23 -15.96
N TYR A 4 -5.66 -11.99 -16.45
CA TYR A 4 -5.16 -10.88 -15.65
C TYR A 4 -6.22 -9.83 -15.30
N MET A 5 -7.48 -10.05 -15.69
CA MET A 5 -8.57 -9.10 -15.41
C MET A 5 -9.42 -9.57 -14.25
N ASP A 6 -9.80 -8.66 -13.37
CA ASP A 6 -10.79 -8.90 -12.34
C ASP A 6 -12.20 -8.98 -12.95
N SER A 7 -12.96 -9.98 -12.55
CA SER A 7 -14.27 -10.26 -13.16
C SER A 7 -15.35 -9.22 -12.83
N VAL A 8 -15.25 -8.55 -11.67
CA VAL A 8 -16.20 -7.53 -11.21
C VAL A 8 -15.81 -6.16 -11.76
N THR A 9 -14.63 -5.70 -11.42
CA THR A 9 -14.20 -4.30 -11.67
C THR A 9 -13.64 -4.05 -13.06
N LYS A 10 -13.32 -5.12 -13.82
CA LYS A 10 -12.70 -5.04 -15.17
C LYS A 10 -11.37 -4.27 -15.20
N VAL A 11 -10.69 -4.14 -14.04
CA VAL A 11 -9.29 -3.70 -13.95
C VAL A 11 -8.38 -4.91 -13.84
N TYR A 12 -7.07 -4.71 -13.76
CA TYR A 12 -6.15 -5.82 -13.55
C TYR A 12 -6.40 -6.47 -12.18
N ASN A 13 -6.11 -7.78 -12.08
CA ASN A 13 -6.21 -8.52 -10.83
C ASN A 13 -4.83 -8.65 -10.14
N ARG A 14 -4.81 -9.16 -8.91
CA ARG A 14 -3.59 -9.38 -8.13
C ARG A 14 -2.55 -10.25 -8.85
N ARG A 15 -2.98 -11.23 -9.63
CA ARG A 15 -2.07 -12.08 -10.41
C ARG A 15 -1.24 -11.27 -11.41
N TYR A 16 -1.84 -10.25 -12.04
CA TYR A 16 -1.11 -9.34 -12.93
C TYR A 16 -0.02 -8.57 -12.19
N TYR A 17 -0.31 -8.11 -10.97
CA TYR A 17 0.72 -7.49 -10.13
C TYR A 17 1.88 -8.44 -9.87
N GLU A 18 1.60 -9.65 -9.42
CA GLU A 18 2.62 -10.63 -9.00
C GLU A 18 3.51 -11.12 -10.16
N GLU A 19 2.92 -11.33 -11.33
CA GLU A 19 3.64 -11.89 -12.47
C GLU A 19 4.28 -10.81 -13.38
N VAL A 20 3.73 -9.60 -13.43
CA VAL A 20 4.14 -8.57 -14.40
C VAL A 20 4.65 -7.30 -13.73
N VAL A 21 3.92 -6.75 -12.76
CA VAL A 21 4.21 -5.41 -12.22
C VAL A 21 5.28 -5.43 -11.16
N ARG A 22 5.30 -6.44 -10.30
CA ARG A 22 6.21 -6.57 -9.14
C ARG A 22 7.70 -6.42 -9.52
N ASN A 23 8.06 -6.89 -10.71
CA ASN A 23 9.44 -6.84 -11.21
C ASN A 23 9.73 -5.61 -12.08
N ASN A 24 8.77 -4.69 -12.20
CA ASN A 24 8.96 -3.47 -12.97
C ASN A 24 9.74 -2.45 -12.13
N LEU A 25 10.93 -2.10 -12.60
CA LEU A 25 11.81 -1.12 -11.97
C LEU A 25 11.71 0.18 -12.77
N GLY A 26 11.09 1.19 -12.19
CA GLY A 26 11.02 2.51 -12.81
C GLY A 26 10.43 3.54 -11.86
N PRO A 27 10.75 4.83 -12.03
CA PRO A 27 10.19 5.88 -11.20
C PRO A 27 8.67 5.94 -11.40
N ALA A 28 7.93 5.71 -10.32
CA ALA A 28 6.47 5.72 -10.31
C ALA A 28 5.93 6.17 -8.95
N GLY A 29 4.72 6.72 -8.95
CA GLY A 29 3.92 6.85 -7.74
C GLY A 29 3.12 5.56 -7.53
N ILE A 30 3.26 4.95 -6.37
CA ILE A 30 2.55 3.74 -5.99
C ILE A 30 1.56 4.10 -4.89
N ALA A 31 0.28 3.79 -5.07
CA ALA A 31 -0.72 4.01 -4.05
C ALA A 31 -1.52 2.73 -3.78
N LEU A 32 -1.70 2.42 -2.49
CA LEU A 32 -2.64 1.42 -2.04
C LEU A 32 -3.87 2.13 -1.49
N MET A 33 -5.04 1.64 -1.87
CA MET A 33 -6.33 2.26 -1.58
C MET A 33 -7.29 1.21 -1.06
N ASP A 34 -8.09 1.57 -0.07
CA ASP A 34 -9.12 0.70 0.52
C ASP A 34 -10.45 1.47 0.59
N ILE A 35 -11.54 0.79 0.28
CA ILE A 35 -12.88 1.37 0.36
C ILE A 35 -13.32 1.39 1.82
N ASP A 36 -13.56 2.59 2.35
CA ASP A 36 -14.01 2.74 3.73
C ASP A 36 -15.38 2.08 3.93
N ASP A 37 -15.53 1.38 5.06
CA ASP A 37 -16.78 0.75 5.47
C ASP A 37 -17.37 -0.26 4.45
N PHE A 38 -16.56 -0.82 3.56
CA PHE A 38 -17.02 -1.75 2.53
C PHE A 38 -17.74 -2.97 3.10
N LYS A 39 -17.26 -3.50 4.23
CA LYS A 39 -17.93 -4.59 4.95
C LYS A 39 -19.35 -4.18 5.39
N ILE A 40 -19.51 -2.96 5.89
CA ILE A 40 -20.82 -2.45 6.31
C ILE A 40 -21.77 -2.36 5.12
N CYS A 41 -21.27 -1.97 3.94
CA CYS A 41 -22.03 -2.00 2.69
C CYS A 41 -22.56 -3.41 2.38
N ASN A 42 -21.68 -4.42 2.40
CA ASN A 42 -22.06 -5.80 2.15
C ASN A 42 -23.06 -6.34 3.18
N ASP A 43 -22.82 -6.06 4.46
CA ASP A 43 -23.67 -6.55 5.56
C ASP A 43 -25.06 -5.89 5.53
N THR A 44 -25.17 -4.64 5.05
CA THR A 44 -26.41 -3.86 5.03
C THR A 44 -27.22 -4.09 3.75
N TYR A 45 -26.55 -4.10 2.58
CA TYR A 45 -27.19 -4.07 1.26
C TYR A 45 -26.94 -5.35 0.45
N GLY A 46 -26.12 -6.27 0.98
CA GLY A 46 -25.77 -7.54 0.32
C GLY A 46 -24.60 -7.39 -0.67
N HIS A 47 -24.03 -8.55 -1.05
CA HIS A 47 -22.84 -8.61 -1.91
C HIS A 47 -23.03 -7.98 -3.30
N HIS A 48 -24.26 -7.99 -3.84
CA HIS A 48 -24.53 -7.33 -5.12
C HIS A 48 -24.30 -5.81 -5.04
N ALA A 49 -24.69 -5.17 -3.93
CA ALA A 49 -24.40 -3.76 -3.70
C ALA A 49 -22.89 -3.51 -3.56
N GLY A 50 -22.17 -4.41 -2.90
CA GLY A 50 -20.71 -4.36 -2.82
C GLY A 50 -20.05 -4.46 -4.19
N ASP A 51 -20.50 -5.36 -5.06
CA ASP A 51 -19.98 -5.48 -6.43
C ASP A 51 -20.20 -4.18 -7.23
N LEU A 52 -21.38 -3.57 -7.13
CA LEU A 52 -21.67 -2.28 -7.75
C LEU A 52 -20.81 -1.15 -7.17
N ALA A 53 -20.54 -1.17 -5.87
CA ALA A 53 -19.64 -0.21 -5.22
C ALA A 53 -18.21 -0.36 -5.77
N LEU A 54 -17.68 -1.58 -5.86
CA LEU A 54 -16.38 -1.89 -6.45
C LEU A 54 -16.27 -1.41 -7.91
N GLU A 55 -17.29 -1.71 -8.73
CA GLU A 55 -17.34 -1.22 -10.12
C GLU A 55 -17.34 0.31 -10.19
N THR A 56 -18.13 0.96 -9.33
CA THR A 56 -18.25 2.42 -9.29
C THR A 56 -16.92 3.07 -8.92
N VAL A 57 -16.26 2.57 -7.88
CA VAL A 57 -14.93 3.02 -7.46
C VAL A 57 -13.91 2.84 -8.58
N ALA A 58 -13.85 1.65 -9.18
CA ALA A 58 -12.91 1.37 -10.27
C ALA A 58 -13.12 2.32 -11.47
N LYS A 59 -14.37 2.59 -11.86
CA LYS A 59 -14.70 3.55 -12.92
C LYS A 59 -14.29 4.97 -12.57
N ALA A 60 -14.54 5.41 -11.34
CA ALA A 60 -14.15 6.75 -10.87
C ALA A 60 -12.63 6.93 -10.90
N ILE A 61 -11.85 5.95 -10.39
CA ILE A 61 -10.38 5.99 -10.43
C ILE A 61 -9.89 6.01 -11.89
N ARG A 62 -10.44 5.13 -12.75
CA ARG A 62 -10.06 5.07 -14.17
C ARG A 62 -10.28 6.39 -14.92
N SER A 63 -11.32 7.15 -14.58
CA SER A 63 -11.56 8.46 -15.19
C SER A 63 -10.52 9.53 -14.80
N CYS A 64 -9.75 9.31 -13.73
CA CYS A 64 -8.76 10.24 -13.21
C CYS A 64 -7.32 9.93 -13.68
N ILE A 65 -7.08 8.78 -14.30
CA ILE A 65 -5.76 8.28 -14.65
C ILE A 65 -5.58 8.09 -16.16
N ARG A 66 -4.34 7.98 -16.61
CA ARG A 66 -3.99 7.76 -18.02
C ARG A 66 -4.13 6.29 -18.41
N GLU A 67 -4.20 6.00 -19.70
CA GLU A 67 -4.18 4.61 -20.20
C GLU A 67 -2.88 3.87 -19.85
N THR A 68 -1.79 4.59 -19.70
CA THR A 68 -0.47 4.07 -19.31
C THR A 68 -0.35 3.77 -17.83
N ASP A 69 -1.25 4.29 -17.01
CA ASP A 69 -1.28 4.03 -15.57
C ASP A 69 -2.00 2.69 -15.31
N LEU A 70 -1.58 1.99 -14.26
CA LEU A 70 -2.13 0.69 -13.95
C LEU A 70 -3.01 0.76 -12.71
N LEU A 71 -4.25 0.29 -12.86
CA LEU A 71 -5.17 0.08 -11.75
C LEU A 71 -5.39 -1.43 -11.58
N ILE A 72 -5.15 -1.92 -10.38
CA ILE A 72 -5.16 -3.33 -10.04
C ILE A 72 -6.07 -3.53 -8.83
N ARG A 73 -7.00 -4.46 -8.88
CA ARG A 73 -7.70 -4.94 -7.69
C ARG A 73 -6.77 -5.86 -6.93
N TYR A 74 -6.24 -5.37 -5.82
CA TYR A 74 -5.18 -6.02 -5.05
C TYR A 74 -5.70 -6.98 -3.99
N GLY A 75 -6.85 -6.65 -3.38
CA GLY A 75 -7.57 -7.42 -2.38
C GLY A 75 -9.08 -7.43 -2.63
N GLY A 76 -9.86 -7.74 -1.62
CA GLY A 76 -11.34 -7.75 -1.69
C GLY A 76 -11.90 -6.36 -2.04
N ASP A 77 -11.52 -5.35 -1.27
CA ASP A 77 -11.89 -3.94 -1.36
C ASP A 77 -10.68 -3.03 -1.57
N GLU A 78 -9.51 -3.61 -1.83
CA GLU A 78 -8.25 -2.91 -2.00
C GLU A 78 -7.85 -2.77 -3.47
N PHE A 79 -7.36 -1.59 -3.82
CA PHE A 79 -6.83 -1.27 -5.14
C PHE A 79 -5.38 -0.80 -5.04
N LEU A 80 -4.54 -1.29 -5.94
CA LEU A 80 -3.18 -0.81 -6.15
C LEU A 80 -3.14 0.03 -7.43
N LEU A 81 -2.59 1.23 -7.31
CA LEU A 81 -2.40 2.17 -8.42
C LEU A 81 -0.91 2.39 -8.68
N VAL A 82 -0.52 2.30 -9.95
CA VAL A 82 0.83 2.61 -10.42
C VAL A 82 0.74 3.78 -11.40
N LEU A 83 1.28 4.92 -11.02
CA LEU A 83 1.34 6.14 -11.82
C LEU A 83 2.76 6.32 -12.38
N SER A 84 2.98 5.85 -13.60
CA SER A 84 4.31 5.87 -14.23
C SER A 84 4.77 7.29 -14.53
N GLY A 85 5.98 7.63 -14.05
CA GLY A 85 6.62 8.92 -14.33
C GLY A 85 5.87 10.13 -13.76
N ILE A 86 5.04 9.96 -12.72
CA ILE A 86 4.37 11.08 -12.07
C ILE A 86 5.41 11.93 -11.28
N PRO A 87 5.41 13.27 -11.40
CA PRO A 87 6.23 14.12 -10.56
C PRO A 87 5.85 14.01 -9.08
N ALA A 88 6.84 14.03 -8.19
CA ALA A 88 6.63 13.83 -6.75
C ALA A 88 5.75 14.94 -6.13
N ASP A 89 5.91 16.17 -6.57
CA ASP A 89 5.11 17.34 -6.14
C ASP A 89 3.64 17.26 -6.59
N TYR A 90 3.38 16.56 -7.68
CA TYR A 90 2.02 16.35 -8.20
C TYR A 90 1.35 15.07 -7.68
N PHE A 91 2.11 14.13 -7.13
CA PHE A 91 1.60 12.83 -6.73
C PHE A 91 0.46 12.92 -5.70
N LYS A 92 0.67 13.66 -4.59
CA LYS A 92 -0.38 13.88 -3.58
C LYS A 92 -1.62 14.54 -4.16
N VAL A 93 -1.44 15.54 -5.02
CA VAL A 93 -2.54 16.26 -5.69
C VAL A 93 -3.37 15.27 -6.52
N LYS A 94 -2.72 14.36 -7.23
CA LYS A 94 -3.39 13.32 -8.03
C LYS A 94 -4.20 12.36 -7.16
N LEU A 95 -3.66 11.94 -6.02
CA LEU A 95 -4.38 11.05 -5.09
C LEU A 95 -5.59 11.75 -4.46
N GLU A 96 -5.49 13.04 -4.12
CA GLU A 96 -6.62 13.83 -3.62
C GLU A 96 -7.71 14.03 -4.70
N GLN A 97 -7.33 14.19 -5.97
CA GLN A 97 -8.29 14.21 -7.09
C GLN A 97 -9.07 12.90 -7.19
N ILE A 98 -8.37 11.77 -7.08
CA ILE A 98 -8.99 10.44 -7.11
C ILE A 98 -9.93 10.24 -5.92
N ARG A 99 -9.48 10.57 -4.70
CA ARG A 99 -10.31 10.49 -3.50
C ARG A 99 -11.60 11.30 -3.66
N THR A 100 -11.47 12.55 -4.08
CA THR A 100 -12.62 13.46 -4.30
C THR A 100 -13.55 12.93 -5.39
N ALA A 101 -13.01 12.41 -6.49
CA ALA A 101 -13.82 11.83 -7.57
C ALA A 101 -14.66 10.65 -7.08
N VAL A 102 -14.07 9.75 -6.26
CA VAL A 102 -14.80 8.63 -5.67
C VAL A 102 -15.88 9.12 -4.70
N GLN A 103 -15.55 10.07 -3.83
CA GLN A 103 -16.50 10.64 -2.86
C GLN A 103 -17.74 11.28 -3.54
N GLN A 104 -17.58 11.81 -4.74
CA GLN A 104 -18.66 12.42 -5.51
C GLN A 104 -19.53 11.43 -6.29
N THR A 105 -19.15 10.15 -6.31
CA THR A 105 -19.94 9.13 -7.02
C THR A 105 -21.11 8.61 -6.18
N VAL A 106 -22.08 8.06 -6.89
CA VAL A 106 -23.25 7.40 -6.29
C VAL A 106 -23.31 5.97 -6.79
N VAL A 107 -23.47 5.02 -5.87
CA VAL A 107 -23.64 3.61 -6.24
C VAL A 107 -25.04 3.43 -6.86
N PRO A 108 -25.15 2.90 -8.10
CA PRO A 108 -26.42 2.70 -8.76
C PRO A 108 -27.40 1.86 -7.90
N GLY A 109 -28.60 2.38 -7.68
CA GLY A 109 -29.61 1.75 -6.83
C GLY A 109 -29.47 1.99 -5.32
N TYR A 110 -28.34 2.60 -4.88
CA TYR A 110 -28.05 2.83 -3.46
C TYR A 110 -27.61 4.29 -3.19
N PRO A 111 -28.50 5.29 -3.41
CA PRO A 111 -28.12 6.70 -3.37
C PRO A 111 -27.71 7.20 -1.97
N HIS A 112 -28.06 6.47 -0.93
CA HIS A 112 -27.70 6.82 0.46
C HIS A 112 -26.36 6.24 0.89
N PHE A 113 -25.78 5.30 0.14
CA PHE A 113 -24.47 4.76 0.42
C PHE A 113 -23.39 5.70 -0.13
N ARG A 114 -22.58 6.25 0.77
CA ARG A 114 -21.49 7.16 0.43
C ARG A 114 -20.19 6.37 0.31
N LEU A 115 -19.54 6.50 -0.84
CA LEU A 115 -18.22 5.93 -1.08
C LEU A 115 -17.14 6.89 -0.60
N SER A 116 -16.14 6.35 0.08
CA SER A 116 -14.89 7.05 0.36
C SER A 116 -13.70 6.08 0.32
N LEU A 117 -12.50 6.63 0.17
CA LEU A 117 -11.25 5.88 0.10
C LEU A 117 -10.28 6.36 1.17
N SER A 118 -9.62 5.41 1.81
CA SER A 118 -8.37 5.64 2.53
C SER A 118 -7.21 5.28 1.62
N ILE A 119 -6.31 6.24 1.36
CA ILE A 119 -5.26 6.13 0.36
C ILE A 119 -3.89 6.34 1.01
N GLY A 120 -2.99 5.37 0.84
CA GLY A 120 -1.57 5.50 1.16
C GLY A 120 -0.72 5.55 -0.10
N GLY A 121 0.15 6.53 -0.22
CA GLY A 121 0.97 6.72 -1.42
C GLY A 121 2.46 6.84 -1.12
N ALA A 122 3.30 6.12 -1.87
CA ALA A 122 4.75 6.17 -1.77
C ALA A 122 5.41 6.32 -3.16
N MET A 123 6.48 7.11 -3.23
CA MET A 123 7.25 7.25 -4.48
C MET A 123 8.27 6.13 -4.60
N GLN A 124 8.29 5.47 -5.76
CA GLN A 124 9.31 4.50 -6.14
C GLN A 124 10.49 5.22 -6.79
N THR A 125 11.69 4.90 -6.33
CA THR A 125 12.95 5.26 -6.99
C THR A 125 13.51 4.05 -7.77
N LEU A 126 14.52 4.28 -8.60
CA LEU A 126 15.19 3.19 -9.36
C LEU A 126 15.85 2.13 -8.47
N ALA A 127 16.20 2.51 -7.23
CA ALA A 127 16.86 1.62 -6.28
C ALA A 127 15.87 0.81 -5.40
N ASP A 128 14.60 1.22 -5.36
CA ASP A 128 13.61 0.61 -4.48
C ASP A 128 12.92 -0.59 -5.14
N PRO A 129 12.98 -1.79 -4.58
CA PRO A 129 12.11 -2.90 -4.99
C PRO A 129 10.64 -2.51 -4.81
N MET A 130 9.81 -2.85 -5.80
CA MET A 130 8.37 -2.54 -5.78
C MET A 130 7.68 -3.00 -4.49
N GLU A 131 8.07 -4.16 -3.97
CA GLU A 131 7.52 -4.73 -2.74
C GLU A 131 7.73 -3.82 -1.51
N ASN A 132 8.89 -3.17 -1.39
CA ASN A 132 9.17 -2.23 -0.32
C ASN A 132 8.33 -0.96 -0.44
N VAL A 133 8.09 -0.51 -1.67
CA VAL A 133 7.26 0.67 -1.93
C VAL A 133 5.79 0.39 -1.62
N VAL A 134 5.29 -0.78 -2.03
CA VAL A 134 3.91 -1.22 -1.70
C VAL A 134 3.72 -1.34 -0.19
N ARG A 135 4.71 -1.89 0.53
CA ARG A 135 4.65 -1.96 2.01
C ARG A 135 4.61 -0.57 2.66
N ARG A 136 5.38 0.42 2.16
CA ARG A 136 5.29 1.81 2.64
C ARG A 136 3.90 2.41 2.36
N ALA A 137 3.37 2.18 1.16
CA ALA A 137 2.03 2.63 0.80
C ALA A 137 0.95 2.01 1.70
N ASP A 138 1.09 0.73 2.07
CA ASP A 138 0.19 0.03 2.98
C ASP A 138 0.17 0.65 4.39
N LEU A 139 1.35 0.92 4.96
CA LEU A 139 1.46 1.61 6.25
C LEU A 139 0.79 2.99 6.23
N LEU A 140 0.97 3.75 5.15
CA LEU A 140 0.36 5.06 4.97
C LEU A 140 -1.17 4.95 4.78
N MET A 141 -1.65 3.94 4.05
CA MET A 141 -3.08 3.66 3.92
C MET A 141 -3.71 3.34 5.28
N TYR A 142 -3.03 2.54 6.10
CA TYR A 142 -3.47 2.26 7.47
C TYR A 142 -3.58 3.53 8.33
N GLN A 143 -2.63 4.47 8.19
CA GLN A 143 -2.73 5.78 8.85
C GLN A 143 -3.93 6.58 8.33
N ALA A 144 -4.16 6.59 7.01
CA ALA A 144 -5.32 7.26 6.42
C ALA A 144 -6.66 6.69 6.92
N LYS A 145 -6.74 5.37 7.13
CA LYS A 145 -7.92 4.69 7.69
C LYS A 145 -8.36 5.19 9.07
N ASN A 146 -7.44 5.71 9.88
CA ASN A 146 -7.80 6.30 11.18
C ASN A 146 -8.71 7.53 11.06
N HIS A 147 -8.65 8.22 9.92
CA HIS A 147 -9.45 9.41 9.64
C HIS A 147 -10.58 9.13 8.64
N LYS A 148 -10.48 8.06 7.87
CA LYS A 148 -11.29 7.74 6.68
C LYS A 148 -11.31 8.90 5.68
N ASP A 149 -11.69 8.62 4.44
CA ASP A 149 -11.74 9.63 3.38
C ASP A 149 -10.49 10.53 3.36
N ALA A 150 -9.32 9.92 3.37
CA ALA A 150 -8.04 10.60 3.60
C ALA A 150 -6.92 10.06 2.71
N VAL A 151 -5.92 10.93 2.46
CA VAL A 151 -4.70 10.59 1.73
C VAL A 151 -3.49 10.83 2.61
N ALA A 152 -2.68 9.79 2.80
CA ALA A 152 -1.35 9.90 3.40
C ALA A 152 -0.28 9.59 2.35
N VAL A 153 0.75 10.41 2.25
CA VAL A 153 1.85 10.19 1.30
C VAL A 153 3.19 10.15 2.00
N ASP A 154 4.13 9.47 1.37
CA ASP A 154 5.50 9.34 1.82
C ASP A 154 6.18 10.72 1.92
N THR A 155 6.49 11.12 3.13
CA THR A 155 7.34 12.28 3.45
C THR A 155 8.70 11.80 3.93
N GLN A 156 9.70 12.68 4.05
CA GLN A 156 10.98 12.29 4.65
C GLN A 156 10.81 11.71 6.06
N ASP A 157 9.93 12.29 6.86
CA ASP A 157 9.63 11.83 8.23
C ASP A 157 8.94 10.46 8.21
N SER A 158 8.02 10.21 7.25
CA SER A 158 7.37 8.91 7.07
C SER A 158 8.35 7.82 6.65
N ARG A 159 9.38 8.15 5.88
CA ARG A 159 10.45 7.21 5.48
C ARG A 159 11.28 6.76 6.67
N LEU A 160 11.64 7.71 7.54
CA LEU A 160 12.38 7.43 8.77
C LEU A 160 11.55 6.57 9.72
N ALA A 161 10.28 6.92 9.95
CA ALA A 161 9.37 6.14 10.78
C ALA A 161 9.12 4.72 10.25
N ALA A 162 9.01 4.54 8.93
CA ALA A 162 8.86 3.21 8.32
C ALA A 162 10.15 2.37 8.46
N GLN A 163 11.33 3.00 8.40
CA GLN A 163 12.60 2.31 8.67
C GLN A 163 12.74 1.92 10.14
N GLU A 164 12.29 2.77 11.07
CA GLU A 164 12.28 2.47 12.50
C GLU A 164 11.30 1.32 12.84
N GLN A 165 10.09 1.32 12.28
CA GLN A 165 9.12 0.22 12.47
C GLN A 165 9.62 -1.12 11.93
N VAL A 166 10.30 -1.15 10.79
CA VAL A 166 10.92 -2.39 10.26
C VAL A 166 12.00 -2.92 11.19
N LEU A 167 12.71 -2.02 11.91
CA LEU A 167 13.69 -2.40 12.93
C LEU A 167 13.01 -2.89 14.23
N GLU A 168 11.83 -2.34 14.59
CA GLU A 168 11.09 -2.77 15.78
C GLU A 168 10.35 -4.11 15.58
N GLU A 169 9.96 -4.45 14.36
CA GLU A 169 9.31 -5.74 14.05
C GLU A 169 10.27 -6.93 13.99
N LYS A 170 11.59 -6.68 13.92
CA LYS A 170 12.58 -7.78 13.98
C LYS A 170 12.59 -8.40 15.37
N PRO A 171 12.50 -9.73 15.47
CA PRO A 171 12.68 -10.41 16.75
C PRO A 171 14.01 -10.02 17.41
N VAL A 172 13.98 -9.76 18.72
CA VAL A 172 15.18 -9.34 19.45
C VAL A 172 15.96 -10.56 19.90
N ILE A 173 17.27 -10.61 19.59
CA ILE A 173 18.21 -11.61 20.12
C ILE A 173 19.22 -10.90 20.99
N LEU A 174 19.37 -11.40 22.22
CA LEU A 174 20.45 -11.01 23.10
C LEU A 174 21.66 -11.94 22.85
N LEU A 175 22.76 -11.34 22.42
CA LEU A 175 24.02 -12.02 22.12
C LEU A 175 25.02 -11.77 23.25
N VAL A 176 25.32 -12.79 24.04
CA VAL A 176 26.23 -12.69 25.16
C VAL A 176 27.47 -13.53 24.88
N ASP A 177 28.63 -12.90 24.73
CA ASP A 177 29.93 -13.55 24.52
C ASP A 177 31.02 -12.58 24.99
N ASP A 178 32.04 -13.08 25.67
CA ASP A 178 33.14 -12.25 26.15
C ASP A 178 34.13 -11.88 25.02
N ALA A 179 34.17 -12.65 23.95
CA ALA A 179 35.01 -12.38 22.78
C ALA A 179 34.29 -11.39 21.80
N MET A 180 34.82 -10.18 21.69
CA MET A 180 34.31 -9.16 20.80
C MET A 180 34.20 -9.62 19.33
N MET A 181 35.17 -10.41 18.86
CA MET A 181 35.21 -10.94 17.50
C MET A 181 34.01 -11.85 17.19
N ASN A 182 33.64 -12.71 18.16
CA ASN A 182 32.51 -13.61 18.03
C ASN A 182 31.19 -12.81 17.92
N ARG A 183 31.02 -11.78 18.77
CA ARG A 183 29.85 -10.93 18.71
C ARG A 183 29.74 -10.22 17.35
N MET A 184 30.83 -9.61 16.86
CA MET A 184 30.86 -8.94 15.55
C MET A 184 30.49 -9.89 14.40
N MET A 185 30.98 -11.12 14.41
CA MET A 185 30.71 -12.12 13.38
C MET A 185 29.23 -12.54 13.41
N LEU A 186 28.69 -12.81 14.59
CA LEU A 186 27.28 -13.21 14.75
C LEU A 186 26.32 -12.05 14.45
N THR A 187 26.66 -10.83 14.84
CA THR A 187 25.88 -9.62 14.48
C THR A 187 25.84 -9.42 12.95
N GLY A 188 26.95 -9.68 12.26
CA GLY A 188 27.00 -9.63 10.80
C GLY A 188 26.13 -10.69 10.12
N ILE A 189 26.01 -11.88 10.71
CA ILE A 189 25.20 -12.98 10.15
C ILE A 189 23.69 -12.79 10.46
N LEU A 190 23.37 -12.40 11.68
CA LEU A 190 21.98 -12.37 12.18
C LEU A 190 21.30 -11.00 12.04
N GLY A 191 22.07 -9.93 11.83
CA GLY A 191 21.55 -8.55 11.80
C GLY A 191 20.58 -8.25 10.64
N GLU A 192 20.58 -9.09 9.60
CA GLU A 192 19.58 -8.96 8.51
C GLU A 192 18.17 -9.35 8.96
N ASP A 193 18.06 -10.39 9.81
CA ASP A 193 16.77 -10.96 10.22
C ASP A 193 16.34 -10.57 11.64
N TYR A 194 17.30 -10.19 12.50
CA TYR A 194 17.08 -9.96 13.92
C TYR A 194 17.61 -8.61 14.38
N ARG A 195 16.97 -8.05 15.41
CA ARG A 195 17.52 -6.93 16.18
C ARG A 195 18.45 -7.49 17.25
N ILE A 196 19.75 -7.18 17.18
CA ILE A 196 20.75 -7.72 18.07
C ILE A 196 21.00 -6.76 19.25
N LEU A 197 20.91 -7.29 20.45
CA LEU A 197 21.44 -6.69 21.69
C LEU A 197 22.70 -7.42 22.08
N GLU A 198 23.78 -6.68 22.32
CA GLU A 198 25.06 -7.28 22.66
C GLU A 198 25.40 -7.06 24.14
N ALA A 199 25.96 -8.09 24.77
CA ALA A 199 26.57 -8.01 26.09
C ALA A 199 27.90 -8.73 26.13
N GLY A 200 28.92 -8.15 26.74
CA GLY A 200 30.24 -8.76 26.90
C GLY A 200 30.34 -9.78 28.06
N ASN A 201 29.32 -9.81 28.90
CA ASN A 201 29.20 -10.77 30.02
C ASN A 201 27.74 -10.76 30.56
N GLY A 202 27.41 -11.71 31.42
CA GLY A 202 26.07 -11.86 32.01
C GLY A 202 25.69 -10.82 33.06
N LYS A 203 26.46 -9.74 33.24
CA LYS A 203 26.18 -8.63 34.18
C LYS A 203 25.87 -7.32 33.48
N GLN A 204 25.98 -7.27 32.16
CA GLN A 204 25.52 -6.18 31.29
C GLN A 204 24.12 -6.46 30.81
#